data_015308fbe29ea5db11f0a06e42ca76fe
#
_entry.id   015308fbe29ea5db11f0a06e42ca76fe
#
_cell.length_a   1.000
_cell.length_b   1.000
_cell.length_c   1.000
_cell.angle_alpha   90.00
_cell.angle_beta   90.00
_cell.angle_gamma   90.00
#
_symmetry.space_group_name_H-M   'P 1'
#
loop_
_entity.id
_entity.type
_entity.pdbx_description
1 polymer ?
#
loop_
_entity_poly.entity_id
_entity_poly.type
_entity_poly.pdbx_seq_one_letter_code
_entity_poly.pdbx_strand_id
1 'polypeptide(L)'
;MRDTLRVQLWPLPTLGIALAVVAGVGLPLLDERFQSDMPSWLRTYLYSGTSDAARSVLEAIAGSLVTVTALTFSLTVLTLQLASSQFSPRLLRTFTADRYVQTTLALFLATFTFALTVLRSVRTGEDGRTGFVPQVSVTAALVLTLASLLALVLFLSHLAREIRVETMMNSVHSDADRTLERLLPEKQDGLRSEKRDGLRPEKREASSGDPATGSPPAPPPPAAVPEPPANALTLTAGTSGFLTHVDEAALLNTAIETDSVVLIDRRPGSSLIAGTPVGAAWPRSGEPFSQETRTRLAAEVPEAVRTGTERTDLQDVAFGLRQLTDIAAKALSPGINDPTTAVHALSHSSALLCEMVRRDLGPRLLFDDHQRVRVVLRRPGLSDLLGLAVDQPLRYGAGEPAVLARIAALLREIAWCGAPGQHPPITAALARLRSAVDTGDLDATERRRLTRLTESVDEALAGRWAPGRGD
;
A
#
# COMPACT_ATOMS: atom_id res chain seq x y z
N MET A 1 17.53 -3.86 -1.02
CA MET A 1 18.29 -2.88 -1.81
C MET A 1 17.52 -2.32 -3.02
N ARG A 2 16.78 -3.11 -3.80
CA ARG A 2 15.95 -2.61 -4.92
C ARG A 2 14.77 -1.74 -4.47
N ASP A 3 14.13 -2.04 -3.34
CA ASP A 3 12.97 -1.29 -2.84
C ASP A 3 13.35 0.04 -2.20
N THR A 4 14.53 0.15 -1.61
CA THR A 4 15.04 1.41 -1.03
C THR A 4 15.32 2.47 -2.10
N LEU A 5 15.74 2.06 -3.31
CA LEU A 5 16.01 2.97 -4.43
C LEU A 5 14.73 3.48 -5.10
N ARG A 6 13.61 2.75 -5.01
CA ARG A 6 12.32 3.14 -5.61
C ARG A 6 11.62 4.29 -4.88
N VAL A 7 11.92 4.48 -3.60
CA VAL A 7 11.31 5.52 -2.76
C VAL A 7 12.09 6.85 -2.80
N GLN A 8 13.28 6.86 -3.39
CA GLN A 8 14.14 8.03 -3.44
C GLN A 8 13.90 8.85 -4.71
N LEU A 9 13.80 10.19 -4.56
CA LEU A 9 13.52 11.13 -5.67
C LEU A 9 14.68 11.32 -6.64
N TRP A 10 15.92 11.00 -6.25
CA TRP A 10 17.13 11.34 -7.02
C TRP A 10 17.53 10.38 -8.15
N PRO A 11 17.21 9.06 -8.16
CA PRO A 11 17.78 8.13 -9.15
C PRO A 11 17.37 8.43 -10.60
N LEU A 12 16.06 8.70 -10.85
CA LEU A 12 15.58 9.05 -12.18
C LEU A 12 16.15 10.38 -12.69
N PRO A 13 16.12 11.49 -11.94
CA PRO A 13 16.72 12.74 -12.35
C PRO A 13 18.22 12.63 -12.66
N THR A 14 19.01 11.92 -11.84
CA THR A 14 20.46 11.74 -12.11
C THR A 14 20.71 10.92 -13.38
N LEU A 15 19.92 9.89 -13.64
CA LEU A 15 19.99 9.13 -14.89
C LEU A 15 19.64 10.03 -16.10
N GLY A 16 18.59 10.85 -15.96
CA GLY A 16 18.21 11.82 -16.99
C GLY A 16 19.32 12.81 -17.31
N ILE A 17 19.98 13.37 -16.28
CA ILE A 17 21.14 14.25 -16.46
C ILE A 17 22.28 13.52 -17.19
N ALA A 18 22.62 12.30 -16.77
CA ALA A 18 23.71 11.54 -17.40
C ALA A 18 23.42 11.26 -18.90
N LEU A 19 22.19 10.85 -19.22
CA LEU A 19 21.77 10.64 -20.60
C LEU A 19 21.78 11.94 -21.41
N ALA A 20 21.37 13.05 -20.81
CA ALA A 20 21.36 14.37 -21.45
C ALA A 20 22.79 14.86 -21.77
N VAL A 21 23.77 14.62 -20.90
CA VAL A 21 25.18 14.92 -21.16
C VAL A 21 25.69 14.08 -22.33
N VAL A 22 25.43 12.77 -22.30
CA VAL A 22 25.86 11.87 -23.41
C VAL A 22 25.23 12.27 -24.73
N ALA A 23 23.94 12.56 -24.75
CA ALA A 23 23.23 13.00 -25.96
C ALA A 23 23.69 14.39 -26.41
N GLY A 24 23.87 15.33 -25.47
CA GLY A 24 24.31 16.70 -25.75
C GLY A 24 25.75 16.81 -26.28
N VAL A 25 26.58 15.80 -26.00
CA VAL A 25 27.92 15.67 -26.62
C VAL A 25 27.83 14.87 -27.92
N GLY A 26 27.10 13.79 -27.93
CA GLY A 26 27.04 12.86 -29.06
C GLY A 26 26.30 13.39 -30.30
N LEU A 27 25.13 14.04 -30.09
CA LEU A 27 24.34 14.59 -31.19
C LEU A 27 25.08 15.68 -32.01
N PRO A 28 25.76 16.67 -31.40
CA PRO A 28 26.53 17.64 -32.15
C PRO A 28 27.70 17.02 -32.96
N LEU A 29 28.33 15.97 -32.43
CA LEU A 29 29.37 15.22 -33.17
C LEU A 29 28.79 14.48 -34.37
N LEU A 30 27.58 13.95 -34.25
CA LEU A 30 26.84 13.35 -35.37
C LEU A 30 26.39 14.42 -36.37
N ASP A 31 25.92 15.59 -35.88
CA ASP A 31 25.57 16.73 -36.73
C ASP A 31 26.74 17.14 -37.62
N GLU A 32 27.96 17.25 -37.04
CA GLU A 32 29.17 17.64 -37.77
C GLU A 32 29.53 16.61 -38.86
N ARG A 33 29.27 15.31 -38.65
CA ARG A 33 29.56 14.23 -39.62
C ARG A 33 28.54 14.07 -40.73
N PHE A 34 27.25 14.26 -40.43
CA PHE A 34 26.15 13.93 -41.33
C PHE A 34 25.48 15.15 -41.97
N GLN A 35 25.90 16.37 -41.66
CA GLN A 35 25.27 17.59 -42.15
C GLN A 35 25.34 17.70 -43.71
N SER A 36 26.36 17.12 -44.35
CA SER A 36 26.51 17.06 -45.84
C SER A 36 25.56 16.07 -46.50
N ASP A 37 25.24 14.96 -45.84
CA ASP A 37 24.53 13.83 -46.42
C ASP A 37 23.03 13.75 -46.10
N MET A 38 22.50 14.76 -45.40
CA MET A 38 21.08 14.78 -44.97
C MET A 38 20.13 14.98 -46.14
N PRO A 39 19.04 14.15 -46.25
CA PRO A 39 17.98 14.30 -47.24
C PRO A 39 17.33 15.69 -47.17
N SER A 40 16.96 16.27 -48.30
CA SER A 40 16.37 17.62 -48.40
C SER A 40 15.06 17.76 -47.62
N TRP A 41 14.25 16.71 -47.55
CA TRP A 41 12.99 16.72 -46.83
C TRP A 41 13.20 16.86 -45.31
N LEU A 42 14.30 16.32 -44.74
CA LEU A 42 14.61 16.43 -43.31
C LEU A 42 15.10 17.81 -42.97
N ARG A 43 15.88 18.46 -43.86
CA ARG A 43 16.38 19.84 -43.65
C ARG A 43 15.28 20.88 -43.48
N THR A 44 14.11 20.66 -44.05
CA THR A 44 12.95 21.55 -43.96
C THR A 44 12.39 21.62 -42.52
N TYR A 45 12.54 20.57 -41.72
CA TYR A 45 12.06 20.50 -40.35
C TYR A 45 13.14 20.81 -39.32
N LEU A 46 14.41 20.93 -39.73
CA LEU A 46 15.51 21.24 -38.83
C LEU A 46 15.64 22.76 -38.63
N TYR A 47 16.22 23.10 -37.50
CA TYR A 47 16.51 24.51 -37.19
C TYR A 47 17.44 25.13 -38.24
N SER A 48 17.00 26.23 -38.88
CA SER A 48 17.70 26.90 -39.97
C SER A 48 18.22 28.30 -39.61
N GLY A 49 18.24 28.65 -38.33
CA GLY A 49 18.70 29.95 -37.85
C GLY A 49 20.21 30.13 -37.81
N THR A 50 20.66 31.39 -37.59
CA THR A 50 22.06 31.71 -37.40
C THR A 50 22.60 31.17 -36.08
N SER A 51 23.96 31.18 -35.90
CA SER A 51 24.63 30.75 -34.67
C SER A 51 24.20 31.58 -33.45
N ASP A 52 23.98 32.90 -33.62
CA ASP A 52 23.55 33.80 -32.53
C ASP A 52 22.10 33.53 -32.14
N ALA A 53 21.21 33.27 -33.13
CA ALA A 53 19.85 32.87 -32.86
C ALA A 53 19.75 31.50 -32.16
N ALA A 54 20.57 30.53 -32.56
CA ALA A 54 20.66 29.22 -31.90
C ALA A 54 21.12 29.33 -30.43
N ARG A 55 22.16 30.18 -30.20
CA ARG A 55 22.65 30.47 -28.86
C ARG A 55 21.56 31.10 -28.00
N SER A 56 20.90 32.16 -28.49
CA SER A 56 19.83 32.85 -27.78
C SER A 56 18.66 31.89 -27.43
N VAL A 57 18.29 31.00 -28.32
CA VAL A 57 17.25 30.00 -28.09
C VAL A 57 17.68 29.01 -26.98
N LEU A 58 18.90 28.47 -27.05
CA LEU A 58 19.39 27.52 -26.05
C LEU A 58 19.56 28.17 -24.67
N GLU A 59 20.00 29.44 -24.62
CA GLU A 59 20.12 30.24 -23.37
C GLU A 59 18.71 30.49 -22.78
N ALA A 60 17.71 30.84 -23.61
CA ALA A 60 16.35 31.02 -23.18
C ALA A 60 15.73 29.72 -22.64
N ILE A 61 15.97 28.59 -23.30
CA ILE A 61 15.54 27.26 -22.86
C ILE A 61 16.17 26.95 -21.50
N ALA A 62 17.49 27.06 -21.36
CA ALA A 62 18.20 26.76 -20.14
C ALA A 62 17.72 27.68 -18.99
N GLY A 63 17.64 28.99 -19.20
CA GLY A 63 17.20 29.95 -18.19
C GLY A 63 15.76 29.75 -17.72
N SER A 64 14.84 29.46 -18.65
CA SER A 64 13.44 29.19 -18.30
C SER A 64 13.27 27.88 -17.54
N LEU A 65 13.96 26.82 -17.94
CA LEU A 65 13.82 25.49 -17.33
C LEU A 65 14.38 25.43 -15.90
N VAL A 66 15.42 26.18 -15.56
CA VAL A 66 15.87 26.31 -14.17
C VAL A 66 14.78 26.88 -13.29
N THR A 67 14.13 27.95 -13.74
CA THR A 67 13.04 28.59 -12.99
C THR A 67 11.84 27.65 -12.83
N VAL A 68 11.42 26.97 -13.90
CA VAL A 68 10.31 26.00 -13.87
C VAL A 68 10.65 24.82 -12.96
N THR A 69 11.89 24.30 -13.01
CA THR A 69 12.34 23.21 -12.13
C THR A 69 12.29 23.61 -10.67
N ALA A 70 12.81 24.81 -10.33
CA ALA A 70 12.78 25.33 -8.96
C ALA A 70 11.35 25.51 -8.44
N LEU A 71 10.45 26.04 -9.27
CA LEU A 71 9.03 26.20 -8.94
C LEU A 71 8.35 24.83 -8.72
N THR A 72 8.59 23.88 -9.62
CA THR A 72 8.03 22.51 -9.54
C THR A 72 8.50 21.81 -8.26
N PHE A 73 9.79 21.93 -7.93
CA PHE A 73 10.35 21.40 -6.69
C PHE A 73 9.71 22.07 -5.46
N SER A 74 9.56 23.39 -5.47
CA SER A 74 8.92 24.16 -4.39
C SER A 74 7.46 23.72 -4.19
N LEU A 75 6.70 23.56 -5.27
CA LEU A 75 5.31 23.05 -5.22
C LEU A 75 5.25 21.62 -4.66
N THR A 76 6.17 20.76 -5.06
CA THR A 76 6.25 19.39 -4.54
C THR A 76 6.52 19.38 -3.04
N VAL A 77 7.47 20.21 -2.55
CA VAL A 77 7.75 20.33 -1.11
C VAL A 77 6.54 20.90 -0.36
N LEU A 78 5.88 21.93 -0.91
CA LEU A 78 4.68 22.51 -0.32
C LEU A 78 3.56 21.46 -0.20
N THR A 79 3.34 20.67 -1.25
CA THR A 79 2.36 19.57 -1.24
C THR A 79 2.67 18.53 -0.17
N LEU A 80 3.96 18.14 -0.03
CA LEU A 80 4.40 17.24 1.03
C LEU A 80 4.16 17.83 2.42
N GLN A 81 4.38 19.13 2.62
CA GLN A 81 4.11 19.82 3.88
C GLN A 81 2.60 19.84 4.19
N LEU A 82 1.75 20.15 3.19
CA LEU A 82 0.30 20.12 3.34
C LEU A 82 -0.19 18.70 3.65
N ALA A 83 0.30 17.70 2.91
CA ALA A 83 -0.04 16.30 3.15
C ALA A 83 0.40 15.86 4.58
N SER A 84 1.57 16.26 5.05
CA SER A 84 2.05 15.98 6.41
C SER A 84 1.21 16.64 7.49
N SER A 85 0.74 17.86 7.27
CA SER A 85 -0.06 18.61 8.26
C SER A 85 -1.51 18.13 8.33
N GLN A 86 -2.11 17.79 7.18
CA GLN A 86 -3.51 17.36 7.08
C GLN A 86 -3.68 15.87 7.29
N PHE A 87 -2.66 15.04 6.95
CA PHE A 87 -2.73 13.59 7.03
C PHE A 87 -1.67 13.03 8.01
N SER A 88 -1.65 11.71 8.16
CA SER A 88 -0.62 11.05 8.96
C SER A 88 0.74 11.08 8.25
N PRO A 89 1.86 11.31 8.97
CA PRO A 89 3.21 11.22 8.40
C PRO A 89 3.50 9.88 7.69
N ARG A 90 2.78 8.82 8.05
CA ARG A 90 2.93 7.48 7.43
C ARG A 90 2.48 7.44 5.97
N LEU A 91 1.63 8.37 5.55
CA LEU A 91 1.14 8.49 4.16
C LEU A 91 2.14 9.21 3.24
N LEU A 92 3.14 9.91 3.79
CA LEU A 92 4.14 10.64 3.01
C LEU A 92 4.97 9.74 2.08
N ARG A 93 5.16 8.47 2.42
CA ARG A 93 5.89 7.52 1.57
C ARG A 93 5.24 7.33 0.19
N THR A 94 3.92 7.37 0.14
CA THR A 94 3.18 7.23 -1.13
C THR A 94 3.49 8.41 -2.06
N PHE A 95 3.61 9.63 -1.52
CA PHE A 95 3.93 10.83 -2.30
C PHE A 95 5.41 10.89 -2.75
N THR A 96 6.35 10.46 -1.91
CA THR A 96 7.78 10.47 -2.29
C THR A 96 8.13 9.40 -3.32
N ALA A 97 7.34 8.33 -3.41
CA ALA A 97 7.51 7.25 -4.38
C ALA A 97 6.84 7.54 -5.75
N ASP A 98 6.22 8.72 -5.92
CA ASP A 98 5.49 9.07 -7.14
C ASP A 98 6.44 9.19 -8.34
N ARG A 99 6.35 8.20 -9.25
CA ARG A 99 7.14 8.15 -10.47
C ARG A 99 6.84 9.30 -11.42
N TYR A 100 5.63 9.86 -11.35
CA TYR A 100 5.24 10.95 -12.21
C TYR A 100 6.04 12.21 -11.88
N VAL A 101 6.14 12.54 -10.60
CA VAL A 101 6.98 13.64 -10.09
C VAL A 101 8.45 13.43 -10.46
N GLN A 102 8.97 12.21 -10.23
CA GLN A 102 10.37 11.86 -10.55
C GLN A 102 10.66 11.99 -12.05
N THR A 103 9.75 11.51 -12.92
CA THR A 103 9.93 11.57 -14.38
C THR A 103 9.86 13.02 -14.89
N THR A 104 8.95 13.83 -14.36
CA THR A 104 8.82 15.24 -14.73
C THR A 104 10.08 16.02 -14.36
N LEU A 105 10.58 15.87 -13.13
CA LEU A 105 11.84 16.48 -12.70
C LEU A 105 13.04 15.99 -13.53
N ALA A 106 13.08 14.68 -13.85
CA ALA A 106 14.11 14.11 -14.71
C ALA A 106 14.11 14.74 -16.10
N LEU A 107 12.92 14.92 -16.71
CA LEU A 107 12.78 15.56 -18.03
C LEU A 107 13.26 17.02 -18.00
N PHE A 108 12.87 17.81 -16.98
CA PHE A 108 13.27 19.19 -16.89
C PHE A 108 14.79 19.35 -16.72
N LEU A 109 15.38 18.58 -15.81
CA LEU A 109 16.83 18.59 -15.59
C LEU A 109 17.61 18.06 -16.79
N ALA A 110 17.08 17.02 -17.47
CA ALA A 110 17.68 16.50 -18.69
C ALA A 110 17.63 17.53 -19.81
N THR A 111 16.50 18.21 -20.04
CA THR A 111 16.36 19.24 -21.08
C THR A 111 17.27 20.44 -20.80
N PHE A 112 17.34 20.89 -19.55
CA PHE A 112 18.26 21.94 -19.11
C PHE A 112 19.72 21.57 -19.40
N THR A 113 20.15 20.38 -18.93
CA THR A 113 21.51 19.89 -19.11
C THR A 113 21.86 19.70 -20.58
N PHE A 114 20.91 19.17 -21.37
CA PHE A 114 21.05 19.01 -22.81
C PHE A 114 21.27 20.38 -23.50
N ALA A 115 20.40 21.36 -23.22
CA ALA A 115 20.50 22.71 -23.78
C ALA A 115 21.86 23.35 -23.46
N LEU A 116 22.34 23.26 -22.22
CA LEU A 116 23.66 23.77 -21.83
C LEU A 116 24.81 23.05 -22.52
N THR A 117 24.70 21.72 -22.68
CA THR A 117 25.76 20.92 -23.33
C THR A 117 25.84 21.23 -24.84
N VAL A 118 24.68 21.36 -25.49
CA VAL A 118 24.60 21.75 -26.91
C VAL A 118 25.06 23.19 -27.11
N LEU A 119 24.73 24.12 -26.18
CA LEU A 119 25.16 25.51 -26.24
C LEU A 119 26.69 25.64 -26.35
N ARG A 120 27.44 24.78 -25.67
CA ARG A 120 28.89 24.71 -25.73
C ARG A 120 29.42 24.36 -27.12
N SER A 121 28.66 23.64 -27.95
CA SER A 121 29.09 23.22 -29.30
C SER A 121 28.79 24.24 -30.37
N VAL A 122 27.94 25.25 -30.11
CA VAL A 122 27.63 26.34 -31.07
C VAL A 122 28.83 27.26 -31.19
N ARG A 123 29.39 27.38 -32.41
CA ARG A 123 30.52 28.24 -32.70
C ARG A 123 30.08 29.39 -33.62
N THR A 124 30.41 30.62 -33.21
CA THR A 124 30.26 31.81 -34.04
C THR A 124 31.46 31.88 -35.00
N GLY A 125 31.18 32.25 -36.26
CA GLY A 125 32.24 32.43 -37.26
C GLY A 125 32.98 33.75 -37.08
N GLU A 126 34.01 33.77 -36.20
CA GLU A 126 34.98 34.83 -36.06
C GLU A 126 36.37 34.31 -36.43
N ASP A 127 37.25 35.19 -36.94
CA ASP A 127 38.66 34.93 -37.28
C ASP A 127 38.88 33.79 -38.36
N GLY A 128 38.08 33.81 -39.44
CA GLY A 128 38.32 32.90 -40.57
C GLY A 128 37.91 31.43 -40.36
N ARG A 129 37.27 31.10 -39.26
CA ARG A 129 36.67 29.80 -38.99
C ARG A 129 35.19 29.82 -39.39
N THR A 130 34.73 28.78 -40.12
CA THR A 130 33.30 28.61 -40.46
C THR A 130 32.49 28.39 -39.19
N GLY A 131 31.44 29.23 -38.96
CA GLY A 131 30.50 29.03 -37.87
C GLY A 131 29.84 27.65 -37.98
N PHE A 132 29.61 26.98 -36.86
CA PHE A 132 28.95 25.68 -36.78
C PHE A 132 27.69 25.76 -35.93
N VAL A 133 26.56 25.37 -36.49
CA VAL A 133 25.27 25.25 -35.82
C VAL A 133 24.80 23.80 -35.88
N PRO A 134 24.72 23.08 -34.76
CA PRO A 134 24.21 21.70 -34.72
C PRO A 134 22.68 21.70 -34.86
N GLN A 135 22.19 21.64 -36.12
CA GLN A 135 20.75 21.82 -36.44
C GLN A 135 19.86 20.77 -35.79
N VAL A 136 20.27 19.48 -35.80
CA VAL A 136 19.50 18.37 -35.19
C VAL A 136 19.47 18.57 -33.66
N SER A 137 20.60 18.93 -33.07
CA SER A 137 20.70 19.12 -31.61
C SER A 137 19.83 20.29 -31.12
N VAL A 138 19.82 21.43 -31.86
CA VAL A 138 18.96 22.57 -31.53
C VAL A 138 17.48 22.20 -31.69
N THR A 139 17.12 21.48 -32.77
CA THR A 139 15.76 20.97 -32.97
C THR A 139 15.36 20.02 -31.84
N ALA A 140 16.23 19.11 -31.45
CA ALA A 140 15.99 18.21 -30.31
C ALA A 140 15.76 18.99 -29.00
N ALA A 141 16.53 20.06 -28.75
CA ALA A 141 16.31 20.93 -27.59
C ALA A 141 14.94 21.60 -27.61
N LEU A 142 14.47 22.07 -28.77
CA LEU A 142 13.11 22.63 -28.92
C LEU A 142 12.02 21.58 -28.66
N VAL A 143 12.17 20.38 -29.21
CA VAL A 143 11.21 19.26 -28.97
C VAL A 143 11.19 18.88 -27.48
N LEU A 144 12.36 18.76 -26.85
CA LEU A 144 12.43 18.50 -25.39
C LEU A 144 11.80 19.62 -24.58
N THR A 145 11.93 20.87 -25.00
CA THR A 145 11.28 22.03 -24.36
C THR A 145 9.76 21.92 -24.47
N LEU A 146 9.23 21.62 -25.65
CA LEU A 146 7.77 21.41 -25.82
C LEU A 146 7.28 20.24 -24.98
N ALA A 147 8.02 19.13 -24.94
CA ALA A 147 7.72 17.99 -24.08
C ALA A 147 7.74 18.40 -22.58
N SER A 148 8.70 19.25 -22.17
CA SER A 148 8.77 19.77 -20.82
C SER A 148 7.59 20.69 -20.46
N LEU A 149 7.14 21.54 -21.39
CA LEU A 149 5.93 22.35 -21.19
C LEU A 149 4.68 21.49 -21.04
N LEU A 150 4.52 20.47 -21.89
CA LEU A 150 3.42 19.53 -21.75
C LEU A 150 3.48 18.78 -20.42
N ALA A 151 4.66 18.32 -20.03
CA ALA A 151 4.89 17.64 -18.76
C ALA A 151 4.54 18.56 -17.57
N LEU A 152 4.84 19.86 -17.64
CA LEU A 152 4.45 20.83 -16.62
C LEU A 152 2.92 20.93 -16.46
N VAL A 153 2.17 21.04 -17.56
CA VAL A 153 0.71 21.11 -17.51
C VAL A 153 0.11 19.84 -16.91
N LEU A 154 0.63 18.68 -17.36
CA LEU A 154 0.20 17.38 -16.83
C LEU A 154 0.59 17.23 -15.36
N PHE A 155 1.76 17.69 -14.95
CA PHE A 155 2.21 17.68 -13.55
C PHE A 155 1.29 18.51 -12.65
N LEU A 156 0.91 19.73 -13.04
CA LEU A 156 -0.03 20.55 -12.28
C LEU A 156 -1.39 19.86 -12.13
N SER A 157 -1.88 19.22 -13.22
CA SER A 157 -3.13 18.46 -13.19
C SER A 157 -3.04 17.23 -12.30
N HIS A 158 -1.90 16.55 -12.28
CA HIS A 158 -1.64 15.40 -11.41
C HIS A 158 -1.59 15.85 -9.95
N LEU A 159 -0.82 16.89 -9.64
CA LEU A 159 -0.68 17.42 -8.30
C LEU A 159 -2.02 17.84 -7.69
N ALA A 160 -2.88 18.52 -8.47
CA ALA A 160 -4.22 18.94 -8.04
C ALA A 160 -5.14 17.75 -7.71
N ARG A 161 -4.91 16.57 -8.29
CA ARG A 161 -5.67 15.34 -8.00
C ARG A 161 -5.13 14.60 -6.81
N GLU A 162 -3.81 14.55 -6.63
CA GLU A 162 -3.17 13.83 -5.52
C GLU A 162 -3.44 14.45 -4.15
N ILE A 163 -3.75 15.76 -4.09
CA ILE A 163 -4.09 16.47 -2.84
C ILE A 163 -5.48 16.06 -2.33
N ARG A 164 -6.32 15.41 -3.15
CA ARG A 164 -7.67 15.01 -2.72
C ARG A 164 -7.62 13.82 -1.76
N VAL A 165 -8.28 13.97 -0.62
CA VAL A 165 -8.38 12.92 0.43
C VAL A 165 -8.94 11.62 -0.13
N GLU A 166 -9.95 11.71 -1.02
CA GLU A 166 -10.58 10.56 -1.66
C GLU A 166 -9.61 9.77 -2.52
N THR A 167 -8.74 10.45 -3.29
CA THR A 167 -7.73 9.79 -4.12
C THR A 167 -6.76 9.00 -3.25
N MET A 168 -6.34 9.61 -2.13
CA MET A 168 -5.45 8.96 -1.17
C MET A 168 -6.12 7.74 -0.50
N MET A 169 -7.37 7.86 -0.03
CA MET A 169 -8.09 6.74 0.57
C MET A 169 -8.27 5.59 -0.42
N ASN A 170 -8.57 5.89 -1.68
CA ASN A 170 -8.65 4.89 -2.75
C ASN A 170 -7.31 4.21 -3.00
N SER A 171 -6.19 4.95 -2.98
CA SER A 171 -4.85 4.37 -3.12
C SER A 171 -4.53 3.43 -1.95
N VAL A 172 -4.77 3.87 -0.71
CA VAL A 172 -4.59 3.04 0.49
C VAL A 172 -5.44 1.76 0.42
N HIS A 173 -6.69 1.89 -0.01
CA HIS A 173 -7.60 0.75 -0.17
C HIS A 173 -7.07 -0.25 -1.21
N SER A 174 -6.69 0.22 -2.40
CA SER A 174 -6.15 -0.62 -3.48
C SER A 174 -4.82 -1.30 -3.09
N ASP A 175 -3.95 -0.62 -2.34
CA ASP A 175 -2.70 -1.21 -1.84
C ASP A 175 -2.97 -2.29 -0.79
N ALA A 176 -3.96 -2.04 0.09
CA ALA A 176 -4.41 -3.00 1.08
C ALA A 176 -5.02 -4.25 0.43
N ASP A 177 -5.88 -4.09 -0.57
CA ASP A 177 -6.48 -5.21 -1.31
C ASP A 177 -5.40 -6.09 -1.96
N ARG A 178 -4.43 -5.49 -2.65
CA ARG A 178 -3.29 -6.23 -3.23
C ARG A 178 -2.49 -6.99 -2.19
N THR A 179 -2.36 -6.43 -0.99
CA THR A 179 -1.67 -7.09 0.13
C THR A 179 -2.51 -8.25 0.67
N LEU A 180 -3.84 -8.08 0.78
CA LEU A 180 -4.76 -9.14 1.19
C LEU A 180 -4.77 -10.30 0.21
N GLU A 181 -4.87 -10.04 -1.10
CA GLU A 181 -4.82 -11.06 -2.14
C GLU A 181 -3.54 -11.90 -2.08
N ARG A 182 -2.41 -11.25 -1.82
CA ARG A 182 -1.10 -11.91 -1.74
C ARG A 182 -0.92 -12.73 -0.47
N LEU A 183 -1.43 -12.26 0.68
CA LEU A 183 -1.11 -12.84 1.99
C LEU A 183 -2.22 -13.71 2.58
N LEU A 184 -3.47 -13.45 2.23
CA LEU A 184 -4.63 -14.16 2.75
C LEU A 184 -5.36 -14.85 1.61
N PRO A 185 -5.26 -16.19 1.50
CA PRO A 185 -6.04 -16.94 0.51
C PRO A 185 -7.54 -16.81 0.82
N GLU A 186 -8.36 -16.79 -0.23
CA GLU A 186 -9.80 -16.90 -0.07
C GLU A 186 -10.15 -18.22 0.62
N LYS A 187 -11.11 -18.19 1.55
CA LYS A 187 -11.70 -19.42 2.07
C LYS A 187 -12.32 -20.15 0.88
N GLN A 188 -11.93 -21.39 0.65
CA GLN A 188 -12.62 -22.24 -0.32
C GLN A 188 -14.06 -22.44 0.18
N ASP A 189 -14.98 -21.65 -0.38
CA ASP A 189 -16.38 -21.67 -0.04
C ASP A 189 -17.03 -22.97 -0.55
N GLY A 190 -17.18 -23.93 0.33
CA GLY A 190 -18.22 -24.95 0.16
C GLY A 190 -19.66 -24.37 0.20
N LEU A 191 -19.82 -23.08 0.53
CA LEU A 191 -21.11 -22.40 0.75
C LEU A 191 -21.58 -21.51 -0.43
N ARG A 192 -20.72 -21.23 -1.41
CA ARG A 192 -21.15 -20.44 -2.59
C ARG A 192 -22.04 -21.18 -3.57
N SER A 193 -22.07 -22.52 -3.51
CA SER A 193 -22.91 -23.34 -4.40
C SER A 193 -24.41 -23.26 -4.05
N GLU A 194 -24.78 -23.17 -2.78
CA GLU A 194 -26.19 -23.20 -2.40
C GLU A 194 -26.95 -21.88 -2.55
N LYS A 195 -26.27 -20.72 -2.46
CA LYS A 195 -26.94 -19.41 -2.60
C LYS A 195 -27.12 -18.94 -4.05
N ARG A 196 -26.38 -19.50 -5.01
CA ARG A 196 -26.53 -19.16 -6.45
C ARG A 196 -27.58 -19.94 -7.18
N ASP A 197 -27.99 -21.13 -6.70
CA ASP A 197 -29.02 -21.95 -7.31
C ASP A 197 -30.45 -21.52 -6.95
N GLY A 198 -30.63 -20.61 -6.00
CA GLY A 198 -31.95 -20.11 -5.57
C GLY A 198 -32.65 -19.13 -6.53
N LEU A 199 -32.05 -18.74 -7.67
CA LEU A 199 -32.56 -17.70 -8.57
C LEU A 199 -32.77 -18.13 -10.03
N ARG A 200 -32.92 -19.44 -10.29
CA ARG A 200 -33.40 -19.90 -11.61
C ARG A 200 -34.54 -20.91 -11.45
N PRO A 201 -35.76 -20.58 -11.89
CA PRO A 201 -36.80 -21.56 -12.08
C PRO A 201 -36.64 -22.16 -13.49
N GLU A 202 -36.05 -23.33 -13.62
CA GLU A 202 -36.19 -24.08 -14.86
C GLU A 202 -36.41 -25.58 -14.62
N LYS A 203 -37.45 -26.00 -15.27
CA LYS A 203 -37.95 -27.36 -15.44
C LYS A 203 -36.82 -28.38 -15.64
N ARG A 204 -36.79 -29.40 -14.81
CA ARG A 204 -36.14 -30.66 -15.14
C ARG A 204 -37.12 -31.77 -15.10
N GLU A 205 -37.32 -32.38 -16.27
CA GLU A 205 -38.03 -33.63 -16.49
C GLU A 205 -37.34 -34.77 -15.72
N ALA A 206 -38.16 -35.62 -15.17
CA ALA A 206 -37.77 -36.80 -14.42
C ALA A 206 -37.02 -37.81 -15.31
N SER A 207 -35.78 -38.14 -14.91
CA SER A 207 -35.11 -39.35 -15.37
C SER A 207 -34.67 -40.14 -14.14
N SER A 208 -35.24 -41.30 -14.01
CA SER A 208 -34.99 -42.32 -13.01
C SER A 208 -33.60 -42.95 -13.22
N GLY A 209 -32.74 -42.94 -12.18
CA GLY A 209 -31.46 -43.64 -12.19
C GLY A 209 -30.85 -43.69 -10.79
N ASP A 210 -30.60 -44.85 -10.30
CA ASP A 210 -30.16 -45.41 -9.03
C ASP A 210 -29.31 -44.53 -8.06
N PRO A 211 -29.46 -44.69 -6.74
CA PRO A 211 -28.68 -43.96 -5.74
C PRO A 211 -27.36 -44.70 -5.43
N ALA A 212 -26.26 -44.25 -6.01
CA ALA A 212 -24.93 -44.61 -5.52
C ALA A 212 -24.50 -43.58 -4.47
N THR A 213 -24.63 -43.96 -3.22
CA THR A 213 -24.12 -43.35 -2.00
C THR A 213 -22.64 -43.12 -2.07
N GLY A 214 -22.25 -41.84 -2.08
CA GLY A 214 -20.88 -41.39 -1.88
C GLY A 214 -20.92 -39.92 -1.52
N SER A 215 -21.23 -39.56 -0.25
CA SER A 215 -20.97 -38.22 0.25
C SER A 215 -19.49 -37.94 0.08
N PRO A 216 -19.08 -36.75 -0.47
CA PRO A 216 -17.69 -36.39 -0.51
C PRO A 216 -17.14 -36.40 0.92
N PRO A 217 -15.89 -36.87 1.14
CA PRO A 217 -15.28 -36.88 2.46
C PRO A 217 -15.28 -35.45 3.03
N ALA A 218 -15.76 -35.34 4.27
CA ALA A 218 -15.72 -34.06 5.00
C ALA A 218 -14.29 -33.50 4.94
N PRO A 219 -14.12 -32.19 4.72
CA PRO A 219 -12.80 -31.58 4.75
C PRO A 219 -12.12 -31.92 6.08
N PRO A 220 -10.82 -32.22 6.07
CA PRO A 220 -10.09 -32.55 7.30
C PRO A 220 -10.27 -31.39 8.30
N PRO A 221 -10.45 -31.69 9.60
CA PRO A 221 -10.57 -30.66 10.62
C PRO A 221 -9.37 -29.72 10.53
N PRO A 222 -9.56 -28.38 10.72
CA PRO A 222 -8.47 -27.43 10.69
C PRO A 222 -7.37 -27.93 11.64
N ALA A 223 -6.12 -27.97 11.16
CA ALA A 223 -4.99 -28.44 11.96
C ALA A 223 -4.97 -27.64 13.26
N ALA A 224 -5.00 -28.33 14.40
CA ALA A 224 -4.95 -27.69 15.70
C ALA A 224 -3.66 -26.85 15.78
N VAL A 225 -3.78 -25.59 16.12
CA VAL A 225 -2.62 -24.70 16.31
C VAL A 225 -1.87 -25.21 17.54
N PRO A 226 -0.62 -25.67 17.39
CA PRO A 226 0.13 -26.17 18.55
C PRO A 226 0.46 -25.02 19.49
N GLU A 227 0.20 -25.22 20.79
CA GLU A 227 0.54 -24.27 21.84
C GLU A 227 1.94 -24.57 22.41
N PRO A 228 2.73 -23.53 22.76
CA PRO A 228 4.04 -23.72 23.34
C PRO A 228 3.93 -24.33 24.75
N PRO A 229 4.63 -25.42 25.03
CA PRO A 229 4.71 -25.98 26.38
C PRO A 229 5.43 -25.04 27.34
N ALA A 230 5.25 -25.21 28.64
CA ALA A 230 5.83 -24.32 29.67
C ALA A 230 7.37 -24.27 29.64
N ASN A 231 8.03 -25.30 29.10
CA ASN A 231 9.48 -25.41 28.96
C ASN A 231 10.01 -25.03 27.56
N ALA A 232 9.18 -24.40 26.71
CA ALA A 232 9.59 -23.95 25.40
C ALA A 232 10.77 -22.96 25.48
N LEU A 233 11.70 -23.06 24.53
CA LEU A 233 12.80 -22.10 24.38
C LEU A 233 12.26 -20.75 23.94
N THR A 234 12.48 -19.71 24.73
CA THR A 234 12.13 -18.34 24.35
C THR A 234 13.07 -17.83 23.27
N LEU A 235 12.50 -17.33 22.18
CA LEU A 235 13.22 -16.69 21.07
C LEU A 235 13.11 -15.18 21.21
N THR A 236 14.24 -14.47 21.13
CA THR A 236 14.29 -13.03 21.35
C THR A 236 14.59 -12.26 20.06
N ALA A 237 14.17 -11.00 19.99
CA ALA A 237 14.48 -10.11 18.88
C ALA A 237 15.99 -9.80 18.82
N GLY A 238 16.60 -9.92 17.64
CA GLY A 238 18.00 -9.55 17.43
C GLY A 238 18.21 -8.04 17.35
N THR A 239 17.20 -7.29 16.84
CA THR A 239 17.29 -5.84 16.62
C THR A 239 16.00 -5.14 17.02
N SER A 240 16.10 -3.85 17.40
CA SER A 240 14.94 -3.00 17.67
C SER A 240 14.40 -2.38 16.38
N GLY A 241 13.08 -2.23 16.27
CA GLY A 241 12.40 -1.64 15.11
C GLY A 241 11.01 -2.20 14.92
N PHE A 242 10.39 -1.90 13.78
CA PHE A 242 9.12 -2.53 13.38
C PHE A 242 9.40 -3.84 12.64
N LEU A 243 8.71 -4.91 12.99
CA LEU A 243 8.76 -6.17 12.24
C LEU A 243 8.20 -5.93 10.82
N THR A 244 9.06 -5.97 9.82
CA THR A 244 8.70 -5.69 8.42
C THR A 244 8.56 -6.96 7.59
N HIS A 245 9.34 -8.00 7.92
CA HIS A 245 9.38 -9.24 7.15
C HIS A 245 9.79 -10.42 8.01
N VAL A 246 9.10 -11.53 7.83
CA VAL A 246 9.44 -12.84 8.36
C VAL A 246 9.80 -13.74 7.18
N ASP A 247 11.02 -14.27 7.16
CA ASP A 247 11.48 -15.20 6.13
C ASP A 247 10.93 -16.60 6.44
N GLU A 248 9.77 -16.90 5.84
CA GLU A 248 9.04 -18.16 6.07
C GLU A 248 9.88 -19.38 5.67
N ALA A 249 10.64 -19.28 4.57
CA ALA A 249 11.45 -20.39 4.08
C ALA A 249 12.64 -20.69 5.02
N ALA A 250 13.33 -19.66 5.48
CA ALA A 250 14.41 -19.80 6.45
C ALA A 250 13.91 -20.42 7.75
N LEU A 251 12.79 -19.91 8.30
CA LEU A 251 12.20 -20.49 9.52
C LEU A 251 11.78 -21.95 9.36
N LEU A 252 11.18 -22.30 8.22
CA LEU A 252 10.76 -23.67 7.94
C LEU A 252 11.98 -24.61 7.87
N ASN A 253 13.02 -24.22 7.17
CA ASN A 253 14.27 -25.01 7.07
C ASN A 253 14.90 -25.20 8.45
N THR A 254 15.08 -24.14 9.22
CA THR A 254 15.61 -24.24 10.60
C THR A 254 14.76 -25.17 11.48
N ALA A 255 13.43 -25.07 11.40
CA ALA A 255 12.51 -25.90 12.17
C ALA A 255 12.58 -27.38 11.77
N ILE A 256 12.76 -27.70 10.49
CA ILE A 256 12.93 -29.07 9.97
C ILE A 256 14.27 -29.64 10.45
N GLU A 257 15.36 -28.91 10.25
CA GLU A 257 16.71 -29.36 10.59
C GLU A 257 16.93 -29.55 12.10
N THR A 258 16.20 -28.82 12.93
CA THR A 258 16.26 -28.92 14.39
C THR A 258 15.15 -29.81 14.98
N ASP A 259 14.35 -30.48 14.17
CA ASP A 259 13.12 -31.21 14.54
C ASP A 259 12.26 -30.48 15.57
N SER A 260 12.07 -29.20 15.35
CA SER A 260 11.33 -28.29 16.23
C SER A 260 10.02 -27.81 15.64
N VAL A 261 9.20 -27.22 16.51
CA VAL A 261 8.10 -26.31 16.14
C VAL A 261 8.50 -24.91 16.59
N VAL A 262 8.41 -23.94 15.67
CA VAL A 262 8.75 -22.54 15.93
C VAL A 262 7.47 -21.70 15.86
N LEU A 263 7.16 -20.97 16.93
CA LEU A 263 6.09 -19.98 16.99
C LEU A 263 6.68 -18.58 16.94
N ILE A 264 6.28 -17.76 15.98
CA ILE A 264 6.49 -16.32 16.00
C ILE A 264 5.21 -15.66 16.50
N ASP A 265 5.28 -15.13 17.72
CA ASP A 265 4.13 -14.52 18.42
C ASP A 265 3.93 -13.04 18.05
N ARG A 266 4.93 -12.40 17.48
CA ARG A 266 4.86 -11.03 17.01
C ARG A 266 4.41 -10.98 15.55
N ARG A 267 3.52 -10.04 15.26
CA ARG A 267 2.93 -9.86 13.93
C ARG A 267 3.71 -8.84 13.12
N PRO A 268 3.80 -8.95 11.79
CA PRO A 268 4.28 -7.85 10.96
C PRO A 268 3.61 -6.52 11.33
N GLY A 269 4.39 -5.44 11.39
CA GLY A 269 3.95 -4.14 11.89
C GLY A 269 4.07 -3.93 13.41
N SER A 270 4.38 -4.98 14.20
CA SER A 270 4.63 -4.83 15.65
C SER A 270 5.99 -4.17 15.90
N SER A 271 6.07 -3.36 16.96
CA SER A 271 7.35 -2.85 17.47
C SER A 271 8.08 -3.97 18.24
N LEU A 272 9.33 -4.19 17.88
CA LEU A 272 10.25 -5.10 18.55
C LEU A 272 11.32 -4.31 19.28
N ILE A 273 11.74 -4.81 20.41
CA ILE A 273 12.89 -4.30 21.17
C ILE A 273 13.92 -5.42 21.25
N ALA A 274 15.15 -5.15 20.92
CA ALA A 274 16.24 -6.13 20.99
C ALA A 274 16.30 -6.82 22.36
N GLY A 275 16.44 -8.14 22.37
CA GLY A 275 16.46 -8.96 23.57
C GLY A 275 15.08 -9.28 24.17
N THR A 276 13.96 -8.71 23.67
CA THR A 276 12.61 -9.08 24.13
C THR A 276 12.06 -10.29 23.37
N PRO A 277 11.14 -11.08 23.97
CA PRO A 277 10.54 -12.24 23.32
C PRO A 277 9.80 -11.89 22.02
N VAL A 278 10.09 -12.64 20.96
CA VAL A 278 9.36 -12.57 19.68
C VAL A 278 8.60 -13.86 19.39
N GLY A 279 8.93 -14.94 20.10
CA GLY A 279 8.31 -16.24 19.90
C GLY A 279 8.91 -17.31 20.81
N ALA A 280 8.62 -18.55 20.47
CA ALA A 280 9.11 -19.72 21.20
C ALA A 280 9.41 -20.86 20.23
N ALA A 281 10.33 -21.75 20.63
CA ALA A 281 10.57 -23.01 19.96
C ALA A 281 10.53 -24.17 20.94
N TRP A 282 10.04 -25.32 20.50
CA TRP A 282 10.03 -26.54 21.31
C TRP A 282 10.25 -27.75 20.43
N PRO A 283 10.89 -28.80 20.99
CA PRO A 283 11.15 -30.03 20.26
C PRO A 283 9.84 -30.77 20.00
N ARG A 284 9.71 -31.33 18.82
CA ARG A 284 8.53 -32.13 18.46
C ARG A 284 8.50 -33.47 19.20
N SER A 285 9.68 -34.03 19.51
CA SER A 285 9.83 -35.27 20.25
C SER A 285 9.40 -35.18 21.72
N GLY A 286 9.29 -33.96 22.27
CA GLY A 286 9.08 -33.73 23.69
C GLY A 286 10.37 -33.81 24.55
N GLU A 287 11.49 -34.26 23.99
CA GLU A 287 12.79 -34.28 24.67
C GLU A 287 13.43 -32.86 24.64
N PRO A 288 14.14 -32.48 25.72
CA PRO A 288 14.79 -31.16 25.76
C PRO A 288 15.80 -30.98 24.62
N PHE A 289 15.88 -29.78 24.05
CA PHE A 289 16.88 -29.43 23.04
C PHE A 289 18.32 -29.64 23.58
N SER A 290 19.20 -30.12 22.71
CA SER A 290 20.66 -30.08 22.95
C SER A 290 21.13 -28.62 23.04
N GLN A 291 22.29 -28.37 23.64
CA GLN A 291 22.87 -27.03 23.71
C GLN A 291 23.18 -26.45 22.29
N GLU A 292 23.62 -27.31 21.40
CA GLU A 292 23.88 -26.95 20.00
C GLU A 292 22.61 -26.48 19.29
N THR A 293 21.52 -27.25 19.41
CA THR A 293 20.21 -26.88 18.86
C THR A 293 19.69 -25.54 19.42
N ARG A 294 19.85 -25.32 20.74
CA ARG A 294 19.47 -24.06 21.37
C ARG A 294 20.26 -22.88 20.80
N THR A 295 21.58 -23.04 20.66
CA THR A 295 22.46 -21.99 20.11
C THR A 295 22.09 -21.69 18.66
N ARG A 296 21.82 -22.72 17.89
CA ARG A 296 21.41 -22.58 16.48
C ARG A 296 20.07 -21.84 16.35
N LEU A 297 19.04 -22.27 17.09
CA LEU A 297 17.72 -21.60 17.07
C LEU A 297 17.83 -20.13 17.52
N ALA A 298 18.65 -19.86 18.55
CA ALA A 298 18.87 -18.49 19.03
C ALA A 298 19.62 -17.60 18.03
N ALA A 299 20.37 -18.15 17.10
CA ALA A 299 21.08 -17.43 16.06
C ALA A 299 20.22 -17.25 14.79
N GLU A 300 19.66 -18.34 14.26
CA GLU A 300 19.01 -18.34 12.94
C GLU A 300 17.61 -17.70 12.95
N VAL A 301 16.82 -17.89 14.03
CA VAL A 301 15.46 -17.36 14.08
C VAL A 301 15.44 -15.82 14.11
N PRO A 302 16.26 -15.11 14.91
CA PRO A 302 16.34 -13.65 14.84
C PRO A 302 16.76 -13.10 13.47
N GLU A 303 17.61 -13.82 12.72
CA GLU A 303 18.03 -13.42 11.37
C GLU A 303 16.88 -13.53 10.36
N ALA A 304 15.97 -14.50 10.53
CA ALA A 304 14.77 -14.65 9.72
C ALA A 304 13.71 -13.59 10.03
N VAL A 305 13.81 -12.87 11.16
CA VAL A 305 12.88 -11.83 11.61
C VAL A 305 13.49 -10.45 11.35
N ARG A 306 13.14 -9.84 10.22
CA ARG A 306 13.71 -8.56 9.80
C ARG A 306 12.93 -7.38 10.36
N THR A 307 13.66 -6.38 10.86
CA THR A 307 13.10 -5.12 11.35
C THR A 307 13.44 -3.95 10.43
N GLY A 308 12.64 -2.90 10.52
CA GLY A 308 12.85 -1.63 9.83
C GLY A 308 12.52 -0.45 10.75
N THR A 309 12.91 0.75 10.33
CA THR A 309 12.60 2.00 11.05
C THR A 309 11.12 2.36 10.98
N GLU A 310 10.40 1.85 9.97
CA GLU A 310 8.99 2.12 9.70
C GLU A 310 8.23 0.83 9.38
N ARG A 311 6.91 0.87 9.57
CA ARG A 311 6.01 -0.20 9.11
C ARG A 311 5.93 -0.21 7.59
N THR A 312 5.72 -1.39 7.01
CA THR A 312 5.54 -1.60 5.57
C THR A 312 4.33 -2.50 5.31
N ASP A 313 3.79 -2.43 4.11
CA ASP A 313 2.68 -3.26 3.61
C ASP A 313 3.12 -4.66 3.15
N LEU A 314 4.42 -4.97 3.21
CA LEU A 314 4.98 -6.21 2.66
C LEU A 314 4.31 -7.48 3.20
N GLN A 315 4.14 -7.56 4.53
CA GLN A 315 3.49 -8.69 5.22
C GLN A 315 2.47 -8.23 6.29
N ASP A 316 2.24 -6.92 6.44
CA ASP A 316 1.32 -6.36 7.43
C ASP A 316 -0.08 -6.17 6.83
N VAL A 317 -0.95 -7.17 6.98
CA VAL A 317 -2.34 -7.13 6.50
C VAL A 317 -3.19 -6.02 7.14
N ALA A 318 -2.79 -5.51 8.31
CA ALA A 318 -3.49 -4.44 9.02
C ALA A 318 -2.98 -3.04 8.64
N PHE A 319 -1.95 -2.92 7.78
CA PHE A 319 -1.31 -1.64 7.51
C PHE A 319 -2.25 -0.63 6.83
N GLY A 320 -2.96 -1.04 5.78
CA GLY A 320 -3.94 -0.17 5.10
C GLY A 320 -5.07 0.25 6.02
N LEU A 321 -5.59 -0.68 6.84
CA LEU A 321 -6.62 -0.37 7.84
C LEU A 321 -6.10 0.64 8.88
N ARG A 322 -4.84 0.53 9.31
CA ARG A 322 -4.19 1.52 10.19
C ARG A 322 -4.11 2.89 9.54
N GLN A 323 -3.75 2.96 8.26
CA GLN A 323 -3.69 4.24 7.54
C GLN A 323 -5.06 4.91 7.44
N LEU A 324 -6.12 4.16 7.13
CA LEU A 324 -7.51 4.67 7.11
C LEU A 324 -7.96 5.14 8.50
N THR A 325 -7.61 4.40 9.55
CA THR A 325 -7.89 4.81 10.95
C THR A 325 -7.16 6.09 11.32
N ASP A 326 -5.89 6.23 10.92
CA ASP A 326 -5.10 7.44 11.18
C ASP A 326 -5.73 8.66 10.46
N ILE A 327 -6.29 8.49 9.22
CA ILE A 327 -7.04 9.52 8.50
C ILE A 327 -8.31 9.88 9.29
N ALA A 328 -9.12 8.90 9.68
CA ALA A 328 -10.36 9.14 10.44
C ALA A 328 -10.08 9.86 11.78
N ALA A 329 -9.09 9.40 12.54
CA ALA A 329 -8.71 9.99 13.80
C ALA A 329 -8.20 11.45 13.64
N LYS A 330 -7.44 11.71 12.57
CA LYS A 330 -6.97 13.06 12.26
C LYS A 330 -8.11 13.99 11.86
N ALA A 331 -9.04 13.52 11.03
CA ALA A 331 -10.23 14.25 10.62
C ALA A 331 -11.11 14.63 11.82
N LEU A 332 -11.23 13.75 12.81
CA LEU A 332 -11.98 13.98 14.04
C LEU A 332 -11.21 14.76 15.11
N SER A 333 -9.98 15.18 14.84
CA SER A 333 -9.22 16.00 15.79
C SER A 333 -9.83 17.39 15.93
N PRO A 334 -9.79 18.04 17.13
CA PRO A 334 -10.38 19.35 17.33
C PRO A 334 -9.86 20.45 16.40
N GLY A 335 -8.65 20.30 15.86
CA GLY A 335 -8.05 21.27 14.94
C GLY A 335 -8.50 21.15 13.50
N ILE A 336 -9.10 20.01 13.08
CA ILE A 336 -9.61 19.77 11.73
C ILE A 336 -11.14 19.73 11.74
N ASN A 337 -11.72 18.89 12.60
CA ASN A 337 -13.17 18.74 12.79
C ASN A 337 -13.94 18.51 11.49
N ASP A 338 -13.56 17.45 10.75
CA ASP A 338 -14.17 17.03 9.47
C ASP A 338 -14.80 15.62 9.61
N PRO A 339 -16.03 15.51 10.13
CA PRO A 339 -16.71 14.22 10.27
C PRO A 339 -16.96 13.53 8.92
N THR A 340 -17.10 14.28 7.83
CA THR A 340 -17.35 13.73 6.49
C THR A 340 -16.17 12.88 6.02
N THR A 341 -14.96 13.39 6.15
CA THR A 341 -13.74 12.64 5.84
C THR A 341 -13.61 11.40 6.73
N ALA A 342 -13.96 11.49 8.01
CA ALA A 342 -13.95 10.34 8.91
C ALA A 342 -14.96 9.25 8.48
N VAL A 343 -16.17 9.64 8.06
CA VAL A 343 -17.20 8.74 7.51
C VAL A 343 -16.69 8.04 6.24
N HIS A 344 -16.02 8.76 5.34
CA HIS A 344 -15.44 8.18 4.13
C HIS A 344 -14.33 7.17 4.48
N ALA A 345 -13.43 7.50 5.40
CA ALA A 345 -12.37 6.59 5.84
C ALA A 345 -12.94 5.32 6.49
N LEU A 346 -14.00 5.44 7.31
CA LEU A 346 -14.74 4.31 7.87
C LEU A 346 -15.44 3.48 6.79
N SER A 347 -15.89 4.09 5.68
CA SER A 347 -16.46 3.36 4.56
C SER A 347 -15.43 2.48 3.85
N HIS A 348 -14.24 3.01 3.61
CA HIS A 348 -13.11 2.23 3.09
C HIS A 348 -12.67 1.13 4.07
N SER A 349 -12.64 1.44 5.39
CA SER A 349 -12.34 0.45 6.42
C SER A 349 -13.36 -0.68 6.46
N SER A 350 -14.65 -0.37 6.25
CA SER A 350 -15.71 -1.37 6.16
C SER A 350 -15.52 -2.32 4.99
N ALA A 351 -15.26 -1.77 3.80
CA ALA A 351 -15.01 -2.57 2.60
C ALA A 351 -13.84 -3.54 2.80
N LEU A 352 -12.70 -3.04 3.33
CA LEU A 352 -11.54 -3.89 3.64
C LEU A 352 -11.86 -4.97 4.69
N LEU A 353 -12.59 -4.62 5.75
CA LEU A 353 -12.98 -5.59 6.78
C LEU A 353 -13.93 -6.66 6.24
N CYS A 354 -14.88 -6.28 5.37
CA CYS A 354 -15.76 -7.23 4.68
C CYS A 354 -14.96 -8.19 3.79
N GLU A 355 -13.90 -7.72 3.14
CA GLU A 355 -13.01 -8.57 2.36
C GLU A 355 -12.16 -9.48 3.26
N MET A 356 -11.65 -8.95 4.38
CA MET A 356 -10.86 -9.71 5.35
C MET A 356 -11.66 -10.85 6.01
N VAL A 357 -12.93 -10.63 6.38
CA VAL A 357 -13.74 -11.69 7.05
C VAL A 357 -14.08 -12.85 6.12
N ARG A 358 -14.03 -12.65 4.82
CA ARG A 358 -14.19 -13.72 3.81
C ARG A 358 -12.94 -14.57 3.65
N ARG A 359 -11.79 -14.09 4.14
CA ARG A 359 -10.48 -14.76 4.06
C ARG A 359 -10.14 -15.47 5.36
N ASP A 360 -9.13 -16.33 5.31
CA ASP A 360 -8.65 -17.01 6.51
C ASP A 360 -7.80 -16.05 7.37
N LEU A 361 -8.37 -15.61 8.48
CA LEU A 361 -7.72 -14.76 9.50
C LEU A 361 -6.99 -15.58 10.59
N GLY A 362 -6.93 -16.92 10.44
CA GLY A 362 -6.18 -17.77 11.36
C GLY A 362 -4.67 -17.56 11.27
N PRO A 363 -3.90 -18.12 12.21
CA PRO A 363 -2.46 -18.12 12.14
C PRO A 363 -2.00 -18.85 10.88
N ARG A 364 -0.92 -18.37 10.26
CA ARG A 364 -0.32 -19.07 9.14
C ARG A 364 0.52 -20.24 9.64
N LEU A 365 0.17 -21.43 9.17
CA LEU A 365 0.87 -22.66 9.47
C LEU A 365 1.76 -23.04 8.29
N LEU A 366 3.03 -23.38 8.56
CA LEU A 366 3.93 -23.94 7.57
C LEU A 366 4.21 -25.40 7.93
N PHE A 367 4.16 -26.25 6.91
CA PHE A 367 4.23 -27.70 7.05
C PHE A 367 5.51 -28.25 6.42
N ASP A 368 6.01 -29.36 6.97
CA ASP A 368 7.02 -30.16 6.30
C ASP A 368 6.41 -31.07 5.22
N ASP A 369 7.26 -31.82 4.50
CA ASP A 369 6.84 -32.76 3.45
C ASP A 369 5.90 -33.87 3.95
N HIS A 370 5.87 -34.08 5.26
CA HIS A 370 4.97 -35.05 5.93
C HIS A 370 3.67 -34.42 6.46
N GLN A 371 3.36 -33.20 6.02
CA GLN A 371 2.17 -32.45 6.45
C GLN A 371 2.12 -32.17 7.96
N ARG A 372 3.27 -32.05 8.63
CA ARG A 372 3.36 -31.72 10.04
C ARG A 372 3.67 -30.25 10.23
N VAL A 373 2.97 -29.59 11.15
CA VAL A 373 3.19 -28.17 11.45
C VAL A 373 4.62 -27.99 12.01
N ARG A 374 5.39 -27.10 11.40
CA ARG A 374 6.75 -26.73 11.79
C ARG A 374 6.88 -25.28 12.22
N VAL A 375 6.12 -24.39 11.59
CA VAL A 375 6.15 -22.98 11.94
C VAL A 375 4.71 -22.46 12.09
N VAL A 376 4.52 -21.67 13.13
CA VAL A 376 3.27 -20.96 13.42
C VAL A 376 3.55 -19.47 13.42
N LEU A 377 2.95 -18.73 12.50
CA LEU A 377 3.06 -17.28 12.43
C LEU A 377 1.72 -16.66 12.85
N ARG A 378 1.71 -15.87 13.91
CA ARG A 378 0.50 -15.17 14.35
C ARG A 378 0.11 -14.06 13.38
N ARG A 379 -1.19 -13.97 13.11
CA ARG A 379 -1.84 -12.92 12.32
C ARG A 379 -2.84 -12.17 13.17
N PRO A 380 -3.23 -10.91 12.81
CA PRO A 380 -4.30 -10.22 13.50
C PRO A 380 -5.63 -10.95 13.28
N GLY A 381 -6.34 -11.25 14.36
CA GLY A 381 -7.70 -11.76 14.30
C GLY A 381 -8.71 -10.64 14.07
N LEU A 382 -9.99 -11.02 13.83
CA LEU A 382 -11.06 -10.04 13.59
C LEU A 382 -11.22 -9.06 14.77
N SER A 383 -11.02 -9.50 16.03
CA SER A 383 -11.08 -8.62 17.20
C SER A 383 -10.03 -7.50 17.13
N ASP A 384 -8.80 -7.85 16.73
CA ASP A 384 -7.72 -6.86 16.60
C ASP A 384 -7.99 -5.86 15.47
N LEU A 385 -8.50 -6.35 14.33
CA LEU A 385 -8.82 -5.53 13.16
C LEU A 385 -10.01 -4.60 13.41
N LEU A 386 -11.06 -5.09 14.08
CA LEU A 386 -12.20 -4.26 14.51
C LEU A 386 -11.77 -3.20 15.53
N GLY A 387 -10.99 -3.59 16.56
CA GLY A 387 -10.45 -2.64 17.52
C GLY A 387 -9.62 -1.55 16.83
N LEU A 388 -8.79 -1.95 15.85
CA LEU A 388 -8.02 -1.00 15.07
C LEU A 388 -8.89 0.00 14.29
N ALA A 389 -9.94 -0.46 13.62
CA ALA A 389 -10.78 0.38 12.77
C ALA A 389 -11.77 1.24 13.55
N VAL A 390 -12.25 0.76 14.70
CA VAL A 390 -13.42 1.35 15.40
C VAL A 390 -13.05 2.13 16.66
N ASP A 391 -12.06 1.67 17.46
CA ASP A 391 -11.86 2.22 18.80
C ASP A 391 -11.50 3.71 18.83
N GLN A 392 -10.60 4.15 17.95
CA GLN A 392 -10.21 5.56 17.88
C GLN A 392 -11.31 6.44 17.25
N PRO A 393 -11.92 6.08 16.09
CA PRO A 393 -13.05 6.84 15.56
C PRO A 393 -14.24 6.92 16.52
N LEU A 394 -14.56 5.83 17.24
CA LEU A 394 -15.63 5.82 18.23
C LEU A 394 -15.31 6.79 19.40
N ARG A 395 -14.07 6.79 19.87
CA ARG A 395 -13.64 7.66 20.97
C ARG A 395 -13.66 9.13 20.59
N TYR A 396 -13.13 9.48 19.41
CA TYR A 396 -13.01 10.88 18.99
C TYR A 396 -14.28 11.42 18.33
N GLY A 397 -15.11 10.54 17.76
CA GLY A 397 -16.38 10.88 17.12
C GLY A 397 -17.61 10.57 17.97
N ALA A 398 -17.47 10.40 19.29
CA ALA A 398 -18.60 10.07 20.16
C ALA A 398 -19.72 11.14 20.19
N GLY A 399 -19.38 12.41 19.93
CA GLY A 399 -20.32 13.52 19.78
C GLY A 399 -20.84 13.74 18.36
N GLU A 400 -20.44 12.92 17.39
CA GLU A 400 -20.77 13.10 15.96
C GLU A 400 -21.72 11.99 15.48
N PRO A 401 -23.03 12.28 15.36
CA PRO A 401 -24.04 11.28 15.01
C PRO A 401 -23.76 10.56 13.68
N ALA A 402 -23.17 11.26 12.70
CA ALA A 402 -22.82 10.70 11.40
C ALA A 402 -21.71 9.63 11.52
N VAL A 403 -20.75 9.84 12.39
CA VAL A 403 -19.65 8.89 12.65
C VAL A 403 -20.18 7.64 13.35
N LEU A 404 -21.02 7.83 14.39
CA LEU A 404 -21.66 6.71 15.11
C LEU A 404 -22.54 5.88 14.18
N ALA A 405 -23.33 6.55 13.31
CA ALA A 405 -24.16 5.90 12.31
C ALA A 405 -23.30 5.09 11.31
N ARG A 406 -22.16 5.64 10.84
CA ARG A 406 -21.27 4.91 9.94
C ARG A 406 -20.61 3.71 10.61
N ILE A 407 -20.26 3.81 11.91
CA ILE A 407 -19.75 2.67 12.68
C ILE A 407 -20.81 1.58 12.80
N ALA A 408 -22.08 1.95 13.07
CA ALA A 408 -23.19 0.98 13.10
C ALA A 408 -23.35 0.27 11.76
N ALA A 409 -23.31 1.01 10.63
CA ALA A 409 -23.38 0.45 9.29
C ALA A 409 -22.18 -0.48 9.00
N LEU A 410 -20.96 -0.10 9.39
CA LEU A 410 -19.76 -0.93 9.26
C LEU A 410 -19.92 -2.27 10.01
N LEU A 411 -20.39 -2.24 11.26
CA LEU A 411 -20.63 -3.46 12.04
C LEU A 411 -21.70 -4.34 11.40
N ARG A 412 -22.79 -3.74 10.87
CA ARG A 412 -23.84 -4.43 10.16
C ARG A 412 -23.33 -5.13 8.90
N GLU A 413 -22.51 -4.41 8.11
CA GLU A 413 -21.91 -4.91 6.87
C GLU A 413 -20.99 -6.11 7.14
N ILE A 414 -20.14 -6.01 8.17
CA ILE A 414 -19.24 -7.09 8.56
C ILE A 414 -20.00 -8.29 9.13
N ALA A 415 -21.04 -8.05 9.94
CA ALA A 415 -21.91 -9.11 10.46
C ALA A 415 -22.57 -9.91 9.33
N TRP A 416 -22.97 -9.22 8.26
CA TRP A 416 -23.56 -9.85 7.07
C TRP A 416 -22.54 -10.64 6.25
N CYS A 417 -21.33 -10.12 6.09
CA CYS A 417 -20.26 -10.75 5.30
C CYS A 417 -19.57 -11.90 6.03
N GLY A 418 -19.55 -11.88 7.36
CA GLY A 418 -18.83 -12.82 8.21
C GLY A 418 -19.60 -14.11 8.48
N ALA A 419 -18.85 -15.16 8.82
CA ALA A 419 -19.42 -16.41 9.31
C ALA A 419 -19.86 -16.31 10.79
N PRO A 420 -20.79 -17.14 11.28
CA PRO A 420 -21.26 -17.11 12.67
C PRO A 420 -20.15 -17.17 13.74
N GLY A 421 -19.08 -17.92 13.48
CA GLY A 421 -17.90 -17.98 14.37
C GLY A 421 -17.13 -16.68 14.52
N GLN A 422 -17.39 -15.70 13.65
CA GLN A 422 -16.78 -14.37 13.68
C GLN A 422 -17.66 -13.29 14.35
N HIS A 423 -18.86 -13.65 14.78
CA HIS A 423 -19.84 -12.75 15.42
C HIS A 423 -19.43 -12.21 16.81
N PRO A 424 -18.73 -12.96 17.69
CA PRO A 424 -18.41 -12.47 19.03
C PRO A 424 -17.63 -11.13 19.07
N PRO A 425 -16.58 -10.90 18.26
CA PRO A 425 -15.91 -9.61 18.20
C PRO A 425 -16.81 -8.47 17.72
N ILE A 426 -17.75 -8.74 16.80
CA ILE A 426 -18.71 -7.75 16.29
C ILE A 426 -19.70 -7.37 17.38
N THR A 427 -20.21 -8.35 18.13
CA THR A 427 -21.12 -8.12 19.28
C THR A 427 -20.41 -7.28 20.36
N ALA A 428 -19.15 -7.56 20.65
CA ALA A 428 -18.36 -6.76 21.60
C ALA A 428 -18.18 -5.30 21.15
N ALA A 429 -17.92 -5.07 19.84
CA ALA A 429 -17.83 -3.73 19.28
C ALA A 429 -19.20 -3.01 19.30
N LEU A 430 -20.28 -3.71 19.00
CA LEU A 430 -21.65 -3.19 19.09
C LEU A 430 -22.02 -2.75 20.49
N ALA A 431 -21.63 -3.52 21.52
CA ALA A 431 -21.86 -3.14 22.93
C ALA A 431 -21.16 -1.81 23.28
N ARG A 432 -19.94 -1.60 22.80
CA ARG A 432 -19.22 -0.33 22.99
C ARG A 432 -19.88 0.83 22.24
N LEU A 433 -20.37 0.60 21.02
CA LEU A 433 -21.11 1.61 20.27
C LEU A 433 -22.40 2.00 21.00
N ARG A 434 -23.18 1.04 21.51
CA ARG A 434 -24.39 1.30 22.30
C ARG A 434 -24.08 2.13 23.54
N SER A 435 -23.03 1.76 24.28
CA SER A 435 -22.60 2.55 25.43
C SER A 435 -22.27 4.00 25.05
N ALA A 436 -21.61 4.23 23.92
CA ALA A 436 -21.32 5.57 23.44
C ALA A 436 -22.58 6.34 23.03
N VAL A 437 -23.57 5.70 22.42
CA VAL A 437 -24.88 6.29 22.07
C VAL A 437 -25.67 6.66 23.34
N ASP A 438 -25.64 5.80 24.36
CA ASP A 438 -26.39 6.02 25.62
C ASP A 438 -25.79 7.15 26.44
N THR A 439 -24.45 7.25 26.50
CA THR A 439 -23.73 8.22 27.35
C THR A 439 -23.34 9.51 26.59
N GLY A 440 -23.47 9.53 25.25
CA GLY A 440 -23.09 10.68 24.43
C GLY A 440 -24.06 11.87 24.59
N ASP A 441 -23.53 13.07 24.29
CA ASP A 441 -24.32 14.31 24.21
C ASP A 441 -25.06 14.38 22.86
N LEU A 442 -26.17 13.63 22.78
CA LEU A 442 -27.00 13.46 21.59
C LEU A 442 -28.44 13.91 21.90
N ASP A 443 -29.08 14.55 20.92
CA ASP A 443 -30.50 14.84 21.07
C ASP A 443 -31.37 13.55 21.04
N ALA A 444 -32.65 13.69 21.45
CA ALA A 444 -33.56 12.55 21.53
C ALA A 444 -33.88 11.94 20.15
N THR A 445 -33.75 12.69 19.06
CA THR A 445 -34.02 12.22 17.70
C THR A 445 -32.82 11.44 17.17
N GLU A 446 -31.63 11.99 17.37
CA GLU A 446 -30.35 11.33 17.00
C GLU A 446 -30.18 10.01 17.77
N ARG A 447 -30.42 10.03 19.08
CA ARG A 447 -30.34 8.81 19.89
C ARG A 447 -31.31 7.74 19.41
N ARG A 448 -32.57 8.08 19.13
CA ARG A 448 -33.55 7.13 18.57
C ARG A 448 -33.13 6.57 17.20
N ARG A 449 -32.55 7.44 16.33
CA ARG A 449 -32.01 7.01 15.04
C ARG A 449 -30.87 6.02 15.22
N LEU A 450 -29.89 6.35 16.05
CA LEU A 450 -28.72 5.50 16.32
C LEU A 450 -29.11 4.17 16.98
N THR A 451 -30.07 4.17 17.92
CA THR A 451 -30.59 2.94 18.52
C THR A 451 -31.15 2.00 17.46
N ARG A 452 -31.97 2.51 16.53
CA ARG A 452 -32.49 1.70 15.40
C ARG A 452 -31.39 1.14 14.50
N LEU A 453 -30.31 1.93 14.26
CA LEU A 453 -29.15 1.45 13.49
C LEU A 453 -28.39 0.35 14.24
N THR A 454 -28.24 0.44 15.55
CA THR A 454 -27.64 -0.64 16.36
C THR A 454 -28.48 -1.91 16.40
N GLU A 455 -29.83 -1.79 16.37
CA GLU A 455 -30.74 -2.94 16.24
C GLU A 455 -30.59 -3.62 14.89
N SER A 456 -30.34 -2.87 13.82
CA SER A 456 -30.09 -3.45 12.48
C SER A 456 -28.81 -4.30 12.41
N VAL A 457 -27.86 -4.08 13.33
CA VAL A 457 -26.67 -4.94 13.47
C VAL A 457 -27.05 -6.30 14.05
N ASP A 458 -27.94 -6.33 15.08
CA ASP A 458 -28.45 -7.60 15.64
C ASP A 458 -29.23 -8.40 14.58
N GLU A 459 -30.01 -7.70 13.74
CA GLU A 459 -30.70 -8.36 12.62
C GLU A 459 -29.70 -9.01 11.63
N ALA A 460 -28.61 -8.31 11.32
CA ALA A 460 -27.57 -8.84 10.44
C ALA A 460 -26.81 -10.02 11.08
N LEU A 461 -26.53 -9.95 12.39
CA LEU A 461 -25.97 -11.08 13.14
C LEU A 461 -26.90 -12.30 13.17
N ALA A 462 -28.23 -12.08 13.11
CA ALA A 462 -29.22 -13.14 12.98
C ALA A 462 -29.48 -13.58 11.52
N GLY A 463 -28.68 -13.13 10.55
CA GLY A 463 -28.80 -13.46 9.13
C GLY A 463 -29.98 -12.78 8.42
N ARG A 464 -30.52 -11.70 8.96
CA ARG A 464 -31.61 -10.92 8.37
C ARG A 464 -31.10 -9.56 7.91
N TRP A 465 -31.36 -9.21 6.65
CA TRP A 465 -31.05 -7.89 6.09
C TRP A 465 -32.36 -7.18 5.72
N ALA A 466 -32.86 -6.31 6.59
CA ALA A 466 -34.04 -5.52 6.29
C ALA A 466 -33.68 -4.32 5.40
N PRO A 467 -34.26 -4.19 4.18
CA PRO A 467 -34.04 -3.00 3.34
C PRO A 467 -34.68 -1.77 3.99
N GLY A 468 -34.03 -0.60 3.84
CA GLY A 468 -34.59 0.71 4.22
C GLY A 468 -34.46 1.10 5.71
N ARG A 469 -33.76 0.35 6.54
CA ARG A 469 -33.45 0.71 7.94
C ARG A 469 -32.03 1.26 8.15
N GLY A 470 -31.26 1.48 7.09
CA GLY A 470 -29.84 1.83 7.16
C GLY A 470 -29.44 3.19 6.59
N ASP A 471 -30.37 3.96 6.01
CA ASP A 471 -30.11 5.28 5.43
C ASP A 471 -30.58 6.42 6.34
#